data_68fcc56ccee77b27b381b8820e8a559a
#
_entry.id   68fcc56ccee77b27b381b8820e8a559a
#
_cell.length_a   1.000
_cell.length_b   1.000
_cell.length_c   1.000
_cell.angle_alpha   90.00
_cell.angle_beta   90.00
_cell.angle_gamma   90.00
#
_symmetry.space_group_name_H-M   'P 1'
#
loop_
_entity.id
_entity.type
_entity.pdbx_description
1 polymer ?
#
loop_
_entity_poly.entity_id
_entity_poly.type
_entity_poly.pdbx_seq_one_letter_code
_entity_poly.pdbx_strand_id
1 'polypeptide(L)'
;MNYRKLCLGALALGLGVLSSCKKDEPQTPPSWIQGTVWEKYEYWPQKGNTNGVKGEGSHQRLTFSSADSADYVKHEYEVLEGDQKRTQSKTTLRLHYSLREGNEIAFKLQNPKDPKDIYYFRGVLQEEQKLLKLVITGSDPTTVYLQRVY
;
A
#
# COMPACT_ATOMS: atom_id res chain seq x y z
N MET A 1 24.76 78.39 12.42
CA MET A 1 25.28 77.27 11.58
C MET A 1 24.39 76.03 11.78
N ASN A 2 23.62 75.73 10.75
CA ASN A 2 22.58 74.69 10.79
C ASN A 2 23.08 73.37 10.23
N TYR A 3 22.94 72.27 10.99
CA TYR A 3 23.06 70.95 10.43
C TYR A 3 21.78 70.16 10.70
N ARG A 4 20.97 70.09 9.65
CA ARG A 4 19.85 69.15 9.56
C ARG A 4 20.40 67.75 9.34
N LYS A 5 20.21 66.87 10.32
CA LYS A 5 20.48 65.46 10.13
C LYS A 5 19.19 64.80 9.66
N LEU A 6 19.18 64.36 8.38
CA LEU A 6 18.20 63.46 7.82
C LEU A 6 18.39 62.09 8.45
N CYS A 7 17.38 61.64 9.19
CA CYS A 7 17.28 60.23 9.53
C CYS A 7 16.53 59.51 8.38
N LEU A 8 17.29 58.76 7.56
CA LEU A 8 16.73 57.78 6.67
C LEU A 8 16.31 56.59 7.49
N GLY A 9 14.99 56.41 7.65
CA GLY A 9 14.42 55.16 8.19
C GLY A 9 14.55 54.03 7.19
N ALA A 10 15.38 53.08 7.47
CA ALA A 10 15.45 51.82 6.75
C ALA A 10 14.19 51.00 7.07
N LEU A 11 13.27 50.95 6.11
CA LEU A 11 12.11 50.05 6.14
C LEU A 11 12.62 48.65 5.85
N ALA A 12 12.91 47.84 6.90
CA ALA A 12 13.18 46.42 6.77
C ALA A 12 11.88 45.70 6.43
N LEU A 13 11.66 45.46 5.15
CA LEU A 13 10.65 44.52 4.65
C LEU A 13 11.06 43.11 5.09
N GLY A 14 10.54 42.69 6.23
CA GLY A 14 10.57 41.30 6.64
C GLY A 14 9.71 40.47 5.70
N LEU A 15 10.33 39.88 4.67
CA LEU A 15 9.75 38.78 3.90
C LEU A 15 9.61 37.59 4.85
N GLY A 16 8.45 37.51 5.51
CA GLY A 16 8.02 36.30 6.18
C GLY A 16 7.86 35.21 5.14
N VAL A 17 8.86 34.32 5.09
CA VAL A 17 8.74 33.06 4.39
C VAL A 17 7.69 32.27 5.15
N LEU A 18 6.43 32.37 4.71
CA LEU A 18 5.39 31.44 5.09
C LEU A 18 5.81 30.11 4.50
N SER A 19 6.55 29.32 5.27
CA SER A 19 6.69 27.88 5.03
C SER A 19 5.29 27.31 5.13
N SER A 20 4.56 27.34 4.01
CA SER A 20 3.35 26.61 3.82
C SER A 20 3.75 25.14 3.99
N CYS A 21 3.50 24.57 5.17
CA CYS A 21 3.37 23.13 5.29
C CYS A 21 2.25 22.73 4.34
N LYS A 22 2.60 22.38 3.11
CA LYS A 22 1.69 21.67 2.23
C LYS A 22 1.31 20.41 2.98
N LYS A 23 0.11 20.37 3.54
CA LYS A 23 -0.52 19.10 3.88
C LYS A 23 -0.45 18.29 2.60
N ASP A 24 0.11 17.07 2.68
CA ASP A 24 0.08 16.11 1.59
C ASP A 24 -1.38 15.86 1.22
N GLU A 25 -1.91 16.65 0.28
CA GLU A 25 -3.23 16.38 -0.26
C GLU A 25 -3.12 15.07 -1.03
N PRO A 26 -4.05 14.13 -0.79
CA PRO A 26 -4.03 12.86 -1.50
C PRO A 26 -4.14 13.15 -3.00
N GLN A 27 -3.10 12.79 -3.74
CA GLN A 27 -3.09 12.96 -5.19
C GLN A 27 -4.10 12.01 -5.81
N THR A 28 -4.82 12.48 -6.83
CA THR A 28 -5.67 11.62 -7.63
C THR A 28 -4.80 10.52 -8.25
N PRO A 29 -5.12 9.24 -8.03
CA PRO A 29 -4.33 8.15 -8.57
C PRO A 29 -4.24 8.28 -10.09
N PRO A 30 -3.04 8.14 -10.68
CA PRO A 30 -2.92 8.16 -12.13
C PRO A 30 -3.69 6.99 -12.73
N SER A 31 -4.28 7.22 -13.89
CA SER A 31 -5.12 6.25 -14.60
C SER A 31 -4.44 4.89 -14.86
N TRP A 32 -3.10 4.87 -14.89
CA TRP A 32 -2.33 3.65 -15.17
C TRP A 32 -2.37 2.61 -14.05
N ILE A 33 -2.67 2.99 -12.78
CA ILE A 33 -2.76 2.02 -11.68
C ILE A 33 -4.11 1.31 -11.66
N GLN A 34 -5.16 1.99 -12.10
CA GLN A 34 -6.48 1.41 -12.17
C GLN A 34 -6.52 0.23 -13.16
N GLY A 35 -7.13 -0.87 -12.76
CA GLY A 35 -7.18 -2.10 -13.53
C GLY A 35 -5.93 -2.97 -13.41
N THR A 36 -4.86 -2.52 -12.72
CA THR A 36 -3.67 -3.35 -12.53
C THR A 36 -3.92 -4.44 -11.50
N VAL A 37 -3.26 -5.57 -11.72
CA VAL A 37 -3.32 -6.75 -10.87
C VAL A 37 -1.92 -7.13 -10.42
N TRP A 38 -1.77 -7.43 -9.15
CA TRP A 38 -0.53 -7.73 -8.49
C TRP A 38 -0.68 -9.03 -7.72
N GLU A 39 0.25 -9.98 -7.89
CA GLU A 39 0.12 -11.31 -7.34
C GLU A 39 1.41 -11.80 -6.68
N LYS A 40 1.24 -12.70 -5.71
CA LYS A 40 2.29 -13.51 -5.11
C LYS A 40 1.79 -14.93 -4.93
N TYR A 41 2.62 -15.88 -5.31
CA TYR A 41 2.42 -17.29 -5.06
C TYR A 41 3.51 -17.79 -4.14
N GLU A 42 3.16 -18.57 -3.15
CA GLU A 42 4.07 -19.25 -2.25
C GLU A 42 3.66 -20.71 -2.15
N TYR A 43 4.66 -21.59 -2.05
CA TYR A 43 4.45 -23.02 -1.87
C TYR A 43 5.46 -23.55 -0.89
N TRP A 44 5.00 -24.29 0.10
CA TRP A 44 5.80 -24.95 1.13
C TRP A 44 5.60 -26.46 1.05
N PRO A 45 6.56 -27.21 0.49
CA PRO A 45 6.49 -28.66 0.43
C PRO A 45 6.55 -29.26 1.83
N GLN A 46 5.67 -30.19 2.13
CA GLN A 46 5.75 -30.97 3.38
C GLN A 46 6.75 -32.10 3.23
N LYS A 47 7.60 -32.30 4.25
CA LYS A 47 8.49 -33.47 4.36
C LYS A 47 7.69 -34.62 4.93
N GLY A 48 7.36 -35.60 4.09
CA GLY A 48 6.57 -36.75 4.43
C GLY A 48 5.11 -36.59 4.01
N ASN A 49 4.61 -37.59 3.28
CA ASN A 49 3.22 -37.59 2.78
C ASN A 49 2.30 -38.04 3.91
N THR A 50 1.83 -37.08 4.73
CA THR A 50 0.84 -37.38 5.77
C THR A 50 -0.53 -37.10 5.17
N ASN A 51 -1.36 -38.12 5.02
CA ASN A 51 -2.74 -38.01 4.53
C ASN A 51 -2.90 -37.52 3.08
N GLY A 52 -1.96 -37.81 2.18
CA GLY A 52 -2.05 -37.39 0.76
C GLY A 52 -1.80 -35.91 0.50
N VAL A 53 -1.25 -35.17 1.49
CA VAL A 53 -0.88 -33.77 1.35
C VAL A 53 0.59 -33.66 0.97
N LYS A 54 0.89 -33.06 -0.19
CA LYS A 54 2.26 -32.79 -0.66
C LYS A 54 2.84 -31.49 -0.11
N GLY A 55 2.00 -30.56 0.28
CA GLY A 55 2.42 -29.25 0.78
C GLY A 55 1.26 -28.28 0.94
N GLU A 56 1.62 -27.10 1.35
CA GLU A 56 0.69 -25.97 1.52
C GLU A 56 1.10 -24.83 0.58
N GLY A 57 0.15 -24.00 0.22
CA GLY A 57 0.43 -22.84 -0.60
C GLY A 57 -0.45 -21.66 -0.29
N SER A 58 -0.02 -20.49 -0.70
CA SER A 58 -0.85 -19.30 -0.69
C SER A 58 -0.77 -18.58 -2.03
N HIS A 59 -1.89 -17.97 -2.39
CA HIS A 59 -2.00 -17.03 -3.50
C HIS A 59 -2.58 -15.72 -2.95
N GLN A 60 -1.81 -14.66 -3.10
CA GLN A 60 -2.21 -13.31 -2.71
C GLN A 60 -2.38 -12.48 -3.97
N ARG A 61 -3.51 -11.79 -4.08
CA ARG A 61 -3.85 -10.97 -5.24
C ARG A 61 -4.40 -9.63 -4.78
N LEU A 62 -3.85 -8.54 -5.30
CA LEU A 62 -4.33 -7.18 -5.14
C LEU A 62 -4.75 -6.65 -6.51
N THR A 63 -5.99 -6.19 -6.61
CA THR A 63 -6.56 -5.60 -7.84
C THR A 63 -6.99 -4.18 -7.55
N PHE A 64 -6.45 -3.20 -8.27
CA PHE A 64 -6.88 -1.80 -8.19
C PHE A 64 -8.16 -1.64 -9.03
N SER A 65 -9.31 -1.81 -8.39
CA SER A 65 -10.62 -1.90 -9.07
C SER A 65 -11.23 -0.56 -9.48
N SER A 66 -10.83 0.54 -8.82
CA SER A 66 -11.25 1.91 -9.17
C SER A 66 -10.15 2.91 -8.86
N ALA A 67 -10.42 4.20 -9.00
CA ALA A 67 -9.47 5.29 -8.72
C ALA A 67 -9.09 5.40 -7.22
N ASP A 68 -9.87 4.86 -6.32
CA ASP A 68 -9.70 4.98 -4.86
C ASP A 68 -9.85 3.65 -4.10
N SER A 69 -10.12 2.54 -4.82
CA SER A 69 -10.43 1.26 -4.20
C SER A 69 -9.65 0.12 -4.83
N ALA A 70 -9.22 -0.81 -4.00
CA ALA A 70 -8.55 -2.03 -4.40
C ALA A 70 -9.15 -3.23 -3.65
N ASP A 71 -9.16 -4.38 -4.30
CA ASP A 71 -9.61 -5.64 -3.73
C ASP A 71 -8.39 -6.53 -3.46
N TYR A 72 -8.19 -6.93 -2.21
CA TYR A 72 -7.15 -7.85 -1.81
C TYR A 72 -7.76 -9.20 -1.47
N VAL A 73 -7.24 -10.25 -2.10
CA VAL A 73 -7.65 -11.64 -1.88
C VAL A 73 -6.43 -12.44 -1.45
N LYS A 74 -6.53 -13.11 -0.31
CA LYS A 74 -5.58 -14.15 0.12
C LYS A 74 -6.30 -15.49 0.11
N HIS A 75 -5.73 -16.45 -0.61
CA HIS A 75 -6.23 -17.81 -0.72
C HIS A 75 -5.14 -18.77 -0.23
N GLU A 76 -5.41 -19.51 0.82
CA GLU A 76 -4.55 -20.55 1.38
C GLU A 76 -5.14 -21.92 1.02
N TYR A 77 -4.26 -22.83 0.60
CA TYR A 77 -4.67 -24.14 0.11
C TYR A 77 -3.62 -25.21 0.42
N GLU A 78 -4.09 -26.44 0.55
CA GLU A 78 -3.25 -27.62 0.51
C GLU A 78 -3.10 -28.13 -0.92
N VAL A 79 -1.93 -28.66 -1.23
CA VAL A 79 -1.66 -29.37 -2.48
C VAL A 79 -1.69 -30.87 -2.18
N LEU A 80 -2.61 -31.58 -2.79
CA LEU A 80 -2.82 -33.01 -2.64
C LEU A 80 -2.03 -33.80 -3.71
N GLU A 81 -2.01 -35.11 -3.58
CA GLU A 81 -1.53 -35.99 -4.64
C GLU A 81 -2.29 -35.73 -5.95
N GLY A 82 -1.59 -35.76 -7.10
CA GLY A 82 -2.16 -35.36 -8.39
C GLY A 82 -2.29 -33.85 -8.58
N ASP A 83 -1.60 -33.03 -7.75
CA ASP A 83 -1.53 -31.56 -7.82
C ASP A 83 -2.91 -30.86 -7.66
N GLN A 84 -3.88 -31.57 -7.11
CA GLN A 84 -5.18 -30.98 -6.75
C GLN A 84 -5.01 -30.03 -5.58
N LYS A 85 -5.75 -28.91 -5.61
CA LYS A 85 -5.75 -27.92 -4.54
C LYS A 85 -7.02 -28.00 -3.70
N ARG A 86 -6.86 -28.12 -2.39
CA ARG A 86 -7.96 -28.06 -1.41
C ARG A 86 -7.87 -26.73 -0.64
N THR A 87 -8.88 -25.87 -0.80
CA THR A 87 -8.94 -24.58 -0.10
C THR A 87 -9.01 -24.79 1.41
N GLN A 88 -8.08 -24.17 2.14
CA GLN A 88 -8.13 -24.10 3.61
C GLN A 88 -8.82 -22.81 4.05
N SER A 89 -8.41 -21.67 3.47
CA SER A 89 -9.01 -20.39 3.79
C SER A 89 -9.04 -19.47 2.58
N LYS A 90 -10.00 -18.55 2.56
CA LYS A 90 -10.07 -17.46 1.59
C LYS A 90 -10.51 -16.19 2.30
N THR A 91 -9.65 -15.18 2.29
CA THR A 91 -9.92 -13.85 2.82
C THR A 91 -10.06 -12.85 1.66
N THR A 92 -11.10 -12.05 1.69
CA THR A 92 -11.30 -10.96 0.72
C THR A 92 -11.50 -9.66 1.50
N LEU A 93 -10.71 -8.64 1.17
CA LEU A 93 -10.75 -7.32 1.79
C LEU A 93 -10.91 -6.25 0.73
N ARG A 94 -11.80 -5.31 0.98
CA ARG A 94 -11.93 -4.08 0.21
C ARG A 94 -11.10 -2.99 0.87
N LEU A 95 -10.20 -2.38 0.12
CA LEU A 95 -9.26 -1.37 0.59
C LEU A 95 -9.57 -0.05 -0.10
N HIS A 96 -9.52 1.05 0.64
CA HIS A 96 -9.37 2.37 0.04
C HIS A 96 -7.90 2.69 -0.09
N TYR A 97 -7.51 3.38 -1.16
CA TYR A 97 -6.12 3.79 -1.35
C TYR A 97 -6.00 5.21 -1.87
N SER A 98 -4.85 5.79 -1.60
CA SER A 98 -4.41 7.05 -2.19
C SER A 98 -2.93 6.98 -2.52
N LEU A 99 -2.51 7.65 -3.59
CA LEU A 99 -1.11 7.81 -3.91
C LEU A 99 -0.51 8.97 -3.13
N ARG A 100 0.75 8.82 -2.76
CA ARG A 100 1.58 9.85 -2.15
C ARG A 100 2.81 10.10 -3.00
N GLU A 101 3.60 11.09 -2.65
CA GLU A 101 4.87 11.35 -3.31
C GLU A 101 5.81 10.13 -3.21
N GLY A 102 6.70 9.98 -4.20
CA GLY A 102 7.76 8.95 -4.18
C GLY A 102 7.28 7.51 -4.41
N ASN A 103 6.23 7.30 -5.20
CA ASN A 103 5.67 5.97 -5.50
C ASN A 103 5.07 5.24 -4.29
N GLU A 104 4.72 5.97 -3.24
CA GLU A 104 4.06 5.42 -2.07
C GLU A 104 2.53 5.35 -2.26
N ILE A 105 1.94 4.25 -1.81
CA ILE A 105 0.50 4.03 -1.78
C ILE A 105 0.08 3.88 -0.32
N ALA A 106 -0.79 4.76 0.15
CA ALA A 106 -1.42 4.60 1.45
C ALA A 106 -2.71 3.80 1.29
N PHE A 107 -2.85 2.73 2.05
CA PHE A 107 -4.06 1.92 2.11
C PHE A 107 -4.79 2.12 3.43
N LYS A 108 -6.10 2.11 3.35
CA LYS A 108 -7.01 2.15 4.49
C LYS A 108 -7.98 0.98 4.38
N LEU A 109 -8.01 0.14 5.40
CA LEU A 109 -9.00 -0.91 5.59
C LEU A 109 -9.92 -0.49 6.73
N GLN A 110 -11.22 -0.45 6.46
CA GLN A 110 -12.23 -0.25 7.50
C GLN A 110 -12.88 -1.59 7.81
N ASN A 111 -12.91 -1.96 9.10
CA ASN A 111 -13.58 -3.17 9.52
C ASN A 111 -15.10 -3.04 9.27
N PRO A 112 -15.70 -3.92 8.44
CA PRO A 112 -17.14 -3.83 8.14
C PRO A 112 -18.03 -4.07 9.37
N LYS A 113 -17.50 -4.73 10.42
CA LYS A 113 -18.23 -5.01 11.67
C LYS A 113 -18.11 -3.88 12.69
N ASP A 114 -17.03 -3.11 12.65
CA ASP A 114 -16.82 -1.95 13.50
C ASP A 114 -16.20 -0.81 12.67
N PRO A 115 -17.00 0.18 12.24
CA PRO A 115 -16.52 1.30 11.44
C PRO A 115 -15.47 2.19 12.10
N LYS A 116 -15.30 2.09 13.44
CA LYS A 116 -14.26 2.81 14.18
C LYS A 116 -12.91 2.10 14.13
N ASP A 117 -12.91 0.82 13.80
CA ASP A 117 -11.71 0.00 13.68
C ASP A 117 -11.14 0.15 12.26
N ILE A 118 -10.12 0.99 12.16
CA ILE A 118 -9.49 1.37 10.89
C ILE A 118 -8.02 0.97 10.94
N TYR A 119 -7.61 0.18 9.96
CA TYR A 119 -6.23 -0.21 9.76
C TYR A 119 -5.61 0.57 8.59
N TYR A 120 -4.38 1.05 8.81
CA TYR A 120 -3.60 1.71 7.79
C TYR A 120 -2.37 0.88 7.46
N PHE A 121 -2.06 0.73 6.18
CA PHE A 121 -0.82 0.13 5.74
C PHE A 121 -0.32 0.81 4.48
N ARG A 122 0.91 0.50 4.12
CA ARG A 122 1.64 1.22 3.10
C ARG A 122 2.15 0.28 2.03
N GLY A 123 2.01 0.70 0.77
CA GLY A 123 2.67 0.08 -0.37
C GLY A 123 3.73 1.01 -0.95
N VAL A 124 4.78 0.45 -1.51
CA VAL A 124 5.80 1.20 -2.26
C VAL A 124 6.02 0.49 -3.60
N LEU A 125 5.82 1.23 -4.69
CA LEU A 125 6.11 0.75 -6.04
C LEU A 125 7.61 0.78 -6.29
N GLN A 126 8.15 -0.33 -6.74
CA GLN A 126 9.58 -0.55 -7.00
C GLN A 126 9.77 -1.09 -8.42
N GLU A 127 11.03 -1.13 -8.89
CA GLU A 127 11.42 -1.72 -10.17
C GLU A 127 10.55 -1.25 -11.35
N GLU A 128 10.51 0.07 -11.56
CA GLU A 128 9.72 0.67 -12.64
C GLU A 128 8.23 0.23 -12.60
N GLN A 129 7.67 0.12 -11.40
CA GLN A 129 6.28 -0.26 -11.17
C GLN A 129 5.96 -1.73 -11.53
N LYS A 130 6.93 -2.62 -11.47
CA LYS A 130 6.74 -4.07 -11.64
C LYS A 130 6.58 -4.81 -10.32
N LEU A 131 7.09 -4.23 -9.23
CA LEU A 131 7.05 -4.80 -7.89
C LEU A 131 6.33 -3.85 -6.92
N LEU A 132 5.40 -4.38 -6.14
CA LEU A 132 4.74 -3.66 -5.06
C LEU A 132 5.13 -4.28 -3.72
N LYS A 133 5.85 -3.51 -2.90
CA LYS A 133 6.17 -3.86 -1.53
C LYS A 133 5.05 -3.37 -0.61
N LEU A 134 4.25 -4.28 -0.05
CA LEU A 134 3.26 -3.96 0.98
C LEU A 134 3.87 -4.12 2.37
N VAL A 135 3.74 -3.11 3.20
CA VAL A 135 4.13 -3.14 4.62
C VAL A 135 2.85 -3.05 5.44
N ILE A 136 2.46 -4.16 6.04
CA ILE A 136 1.30 -4.26 6.93
C ILE A 136 1.82 -4.02 8.34
N THR A 137 1.40 -2.90 8.93
CA THR A 137 1.78 -2.51 10.29
C THR A 137 0.78 -3.06 11.29
N GLY A 138 1.27 -3.64 12.38
CA GLY A 138 0.45 -4.23 13.45
C GLY A 138 1.35 -4.72 14.57
N SER A 139 0.83 -5.56 15.44
CA SER A 139 1.60 -6.23 16.51
C SER A 139 2.69 -7.15 15.93
N ASP A 140 2.50 -7.66 14.72
CA ASP A 140 3.45 -8.49 13.98
C ASP A 140 3.56 -7.92 12.54
N PRO A 141 4.49 -6.97 12.32
CA PRO A 141 4.62 -6.31 11.03
C PRO A 141 5.08 -7.28 9.96
N THR A 142 4.32 -7.36 8.89
CA THR A 142 4.58 -8.27 7.77
C THR A 142 4.87 -7.48 6.50
N THR A 143 5.88 -7.91 5.74
CA THR A 143 6.16 -7.37 4.41
C THR A 143 5.83 -8.39 3.35
N VAL A 144 5.02 -7.97 2.37
CA VAL A 144 4.64 -8.79 1.21
C VAL A 144 5.11 -8.12 -0.05
N TYR A 145 5.72 -8.89 -0.95
CA TYR A 145 6.12 -8.43 -2.28
C TYR A 145 5.19 -9.06 -3.32
N LEU A 146 4.49 -8.21 -4.06
CA LEU A 146 3.58 -8.61 -5.14
C LEU A 146 4.17 -8.20 -6.48
N GLN A 147 4.11 -9.08 -7.48
CA GLN A 147 4.52 -8.79 -8.84
C GLN A 147 3.32 -8.34 -9.68
N ARG A 148 3.53 -7.35 -10.54
CA ARG A 148 2.50 -6.91 -11.48
C ARG A 148 2.31 -7.96 -12.56
N VAL A 149 1.05 -8.34 -12.81
CA VAL A 149 0.67 -9.32 -13.85
C VAL A 149 -0.13 -8.70 -14.99
N TYR A 150 -0.89 -7.61 -14.71
CA TYR A 150 -1.66 -6.82 -15.69
C TYR A 150 -1.62 -5.34 -15.36
#